data_40072127673bf93d006c4616b7f2b32f
#
_entry.id   40072127673bf93d006c4616b7f2b32f
#
_cell.length_a   1.000
_cell.length_b   1.000
_cell.length_c   1.000
_cell.angle_alpha   90.00
_cell.angle_beta   90.00
_cell.angle_gamma   90.00
#
_symmetry.space_group_name_H-M   'P 1'
#
loop_
_entity.id
_entity.type
_entity.pdbx_description
1 polymer ?
#
loop_
_entity_poly.entity_id
_entity_poly.type
_entity_poly.pdbx_seq_one_letter_code
_entity_poly.pdbx_strand_id
1 'polypeptide(L)'
;IVLGLHVGSFNISTILATPDIASAAVTPVALALIFLGAFTKSAQFPFQFWLPGAMAAPTPASAYLHSATMVKAGVFLLARLHPAFSELPMWFWTLFLVGGVTMVLGGVSAIRYTDMKALLAYATVAILGMLVMLLAFREEYAYEAFVVTVAAHALYKAPLFLSAGIVDHAMGTRDLRKLAGLARSLPVVMITVVLAALAMAGVPPTLGFLAKELVLENFYDLYEHGDLIAGGVGYVAAAVASLFMVGAILTLVWEAFFRRRPDEEGAHLHHAPAFGFVAPALLLTVLGATGALFTDAYANLLFAPAIAAISGEAIHLELKLWYGFTPVFITSLVILTLGILVFLGRGLLRRGFARTSPRLSSLVAYDAAINGVYRLANRVTTLIQGSPMAPQLSVTLLAGVAVMAYALFFTNAQTSVLLDSLEIPSIPEWLIFVLAIFGAITTVRARSRLSAIIALGVVGVTVTLFFVVFGAPDLALTQLLIEVLTVILLVLVFFRVRPDPQLASDGRTPFRLFVAFAMGFFGFAVVMVNHLSQVGESISPYFIENSLSIGKGANVVNVILVDIRGYDTMGEITVLSVAALGGYALLRSPQLHALRQRINAARRGQQPAQAQKIEGPGHD
;
A
#
# COMPACT_ATOMS: atom_id res chain seq x y z
N ILE A 1 -7.80 0.70 -13.59
CA ILE A 1 -8.52 1.97 -13.87
C ILE A 1 -8.39 2.32 -15.36
N VAL A 2 -7.17 2.47 -15.93
CA VAL A 2 -6.98 2.87 -17.33
C VAL A 2 -7.72 1.96 -18.30
N LEU A 3 -7.56 0.64 -18.19
CA LEU A 3 -8.31 -0.34 -19.01
C LEU A 3 -9.82 -0.26 -18.77
N GLY A 4 -10.24 -0.11 -17.51
CA GLY A 4 -11.66 -0.01 -17.19
C GLY A 4 -12.34 1.24 -17.75
N LEU A 5 -11.66 2.37 -17.75
CA LEU A 5 -12.14 3.60 -18.39
C LEU A 5 -12.22 3.46 -19.91
N HIS A 6 -11.25 2.76 -20.52
CA HIS A 6 -11.25 2.51 -21.97
C HIS A 6 -12.39 1.58 -22.41
N VAL A 7 -12.65 0.51 -21.64
CA VAL A 7 -13.70 -0.49 -21.93
C VAL A 7 -15.10 -0.05 -21.45
N GLY A 8 -15.17 0.92 -20.53
CA GLY A 8 -16.42 1.32 -19.89
C GLY A 8 -16.91 0.36 -18.79
N SER A 9 -16.05 -0.56 -18.33
CA SER A 9 -16.36 -1.52 -17.27
C SER A 9 -15.12 -1.82 -16.43
N PHE A 10 -15.28 -1.91 -15.10
CA PHE A 10 -14.23 -2.32 -14.17
C PHE A 10 -14.25 -3.82 -13.86
N ASN A 11 -15.14 -4.57 -14.47
CA ASN A 11 -15.18 -6.03 -14.35
C ASN A 11 -14.02 -6.63 -15.19
N ILE A 12 -13.12 -7.34 -14.53
CA ILE A 12 -11.94 -7.93 -15.18
C ILE A 12 -12.35 -8.92 -16.29
N SER A 13 -13.39 -9.72 -16.09
CA SER A 13 -13.87 -10.65 -17.11
C SER A 13 -14.36 -9.93 -18.37
N THR A 14 -15.04 -8.79 -18.22
CA THR A 14 -15.47 -7.95 -19.35
C THR A 14 -14.25 -7.35 -20.07
N ILE A 15 -13.27 -6.86 -19.33
CA ILE A 15 -12.04 -6.29 -19.90
C ILE A 15 -11.29 -7.37 -20.71
N LEU A 16 -11.14 -8.57 -20.17
CA LEU A 16 -10.46 -9.69 -20.85
C LEU A 16 -11.21 -10.22 -22.07
N ALA A 17 -12.54 -10.13 -22.07
CA ALA A 17 -13.39 -10.54 -23.20
C ALA A 17 -13.52 -9.45 -24.28
N THR A 18 -12.97 -8.26 -24.07
CA THR A 18 -13.05 -7.17 -25.04
C THR A 18 -12.13 -7.47 -26.23
N PRO A 19 -12.65 -7.54 -27.45
CA PRO A 19 -11.83 -7.73 -28.64
C PRO A 19 -10.78 -6.63 -28.77
N ASP A 20 -9.60 -6.98 -29.28
CA ASP A 20 -8.50 -6.07 -29.60
C ASP A 20 -7.98 -5.21 -28.42
N ILE A 21 -8.30 -5.59 -27.17
CA ILE A 21 -7.80 -4.88 -25.98
C ILE A 21 -6.27 -4.84 -25.97
N ALA A 22 -5.61 -5.87 -26.49
CA ALA A 22 -4.15 -5.95 -26.56
C ALA A 22 -3.55 -4.88 -27.50
N SER A 23 -4.24 -4.52 -28.57
CA SER A 23 -3.79 -3.53 -29.56
C SER A 23 -4.22 -2.10 -29.24
N ALA A 24 -5.03 -1.89 -28.20
CA ALA A 24 -5.50 -0.56 -27.81
C ALA A 24 -4.34 0.37 -27.42
N ALA A 25 -4.40 1.64 -27.84
CA ALA A 25 -3.36 2.64 -27.58
C ALA A 25 -3.04 2.86 -26.10
N VAL A 26 -4.00 2.58 -25.20
CA VAL A 26 -3.84 2.71 -23.74
C VAL A 26 -3.13 1.51 -23.12
N THR A 27 -3.06 0.36 -23.80
CA THR A 27 -2.58 -0.91 -23.25
C THR A 27 -1.12 -0.88 -22.80
N PRO A 28 -0.14 -0.31 -23.55
CA PRO A 28 1.24 -0.26 -23.06
C PRO A 28 1.38 0.49 -21.73
N VAL A 29 0.68 1.61 -21.57
CA VAL A 29 0.70 2.39 -20.33
C VAL A 29 0.01 1.63 -19.19
N ALA A 30 -1.13 1.01 -19.48
CA ALA A 30 -1.85 0.22 -18.50
C ALA A 30 -1.03 -0.98 -18.02
N LEU A 31 -0.37 -1.71 -18.95
CA LEU A 31 0.50 -2.84 -18.61
C LEU A 31 1.72 -2.40 -17.81
N ALA A 32 2.37 -1.28 -18.15
CA ALA A 32 3.49 -0.76 -17.36
C ALA A 32 3.08 -0.50 -15.90
N LEU A 33 1.91 0.09 -15.67
CA LEU A 33 1.37 0.33 -14.33
C LEU A 33 0.99 -0.98 -13.61
N ILE A 34 0.42 -1.95 -14.34
CA ILE A 34 0.09 -3.28 -13.81
C ILE A 34 1.35 -4.04 -13.42
N PHE A 35 2.38 -4.05 -14.28
CA PHE A 35 3.67 -4.67 -13.97
C PHE A 35 4.29 -4.04 -12.73
N LEU A 36 4.34 -2.72 -12.65
CA LEU A 36 4.85 -2.03 -11.47
C LEU A 36 4.11 -2.46 -10.19
N GLY A 37 2.77 -2.47 -10.21
CA GLY A 37 1.95 -2.93 -9.09
C GLY A 37 2.16 -4.40 -8.74
N ALA A 38 2.19 -5.29 -9.72
CA ALA A 38 2.44 -6.72 -9.53
C ALA A 38 3.85 -6.98 -8.97
N PHE A 39 4.87 -6.30 -9.50
CA PHE A 39 6.27 -6.46 -9.08
C PHE A 39 6.52 -5.97 -7.67
N THR A 40 5.93 -4.84 -7.29
CA THR A 40 6.01 -4.36 -5.90
C THR A 40 5.34 -5.35 -4.94
N LYS A 41 4.18 -5.90 -5.29
CA LYS A 41 3.45 -6.84 -4.44
C LYS A 41 4.10 -8.22 -4.35
N SER A 42 4.67 -8.71 -5.47
CA SER A 42 5.30 -10.03 -5.55
C SER A 42 6.82 -9.99 -5.44
N ALA A 43 7.37 -8.94 -4.83
CA ALA A 43 8.79 -8.80 -4.50
C ALA A 43 9.72 -9.09 -5.69
N GLN A 44 9.40 -8.57 -6.88
CA GLN A 44 10.25 -8.66 -8.05
C GLN A 44 11.34 -7.58 -8.05
N PHE A 45 12.46 -7.83 -8.71
CA PHE A 45 13.49 -6.81 -8.89
C PHE A 45 12.91 -5.56 -9.59
N PRO A 46 13.23 -4.35 -9.11
CA PRO A 46 14.13 -4.00 -7.99
C PRO A 46 13.45 -3.90 -6.61
N PHE A 47 12.22 -4.35 -6.44
CA PHE A 47 11.41 -4.18 -5.23
C PHE A 47 11.51 -5.34 -4.22
N GLN A 48 12.35 -6.36 -4.45
CA GLN A 48 12.46 -7.56 -3.62
C GLN A 48 12.91 -7.32 -2.17
N PHE A 49 13.51 -6.18 -1.88
CA PHE A 49 14.12 -5.85 -0.60
C PHE A 49 13.14 -5.80 0.59
N TRP A 50 11.89 -5.49 0.35
CA TRP A 50 10.91 -5.39 1.44
C TRP A 50 10.55 -6.76 2.04
N LEU A 51 10.59 -7.84 1.23
CA LEU A 51 10.16 -9.16 1.68
C LEU A 51 11.03 -9.72 2.82
N PRO A 52 12.37 -9.69 2.76
CA PRO A 52 13.20 -10.06 3.90
C PRO A 52 13.04 -9.11 5.09
N GLY A 53 12.83 -7.81 4.87
CA GLY A 53 12.54 -6.84 5.92
C GLY A 53 11.24 -7.13 6.68
N ALA A 54 10.23 -7.67 6.00
CA ALA A 54 8.96 -8.07 6.60
C ALA A 54 9.07 -9.26 7.58
N MET A 55 10.23 -9.94 7.65
CA MET A 55 10.48 -11.06 8.57
C MET A 55 10.58 -10.63 10.05
N ALA A 56 10.55 -9.35 10.35
CA ALA A 56 10.36 -8.83 11.71
C ALA A 56 8.97 -9.16 12.30
N ALA A 57 7.97 -9.41 11.45
CA ALA A 57 6.62 -9.78 11.86
C ALA A 57 6.57 -11.17 12.55
N PRO A 58 5.54 -11.43 13.37
CA PRO A 58 5.32 -12.75 13.98
C PRO A 58 5.26 -13.87 12.92
N THR A 59 5.80 -15.04 13.26
CA THR A 59 5.99 -16.12 12.29
C THR A 59 4.71 -16.67 11.65
N PRO A 60 3.57 -16.81 12.38
CA PRO A 60 2.32 -17.23 11.73
C PRO A 60 1.89 -16.32 10.59
N ALA A 61 2.06 -14.99 10.76
CA ALA A 61 1.81 -14.02 9.69
C ALA A 61 2.79 -14.23 8.52
N SER A 62 4.09 -14.46 8.80
CA SER A 62 5.07 -14.74 7.74
C SER A 62 4.72 -16.02 6.98
N ALA A 63 4.33 -17.10 7.66
CA ALA A 63 3.92 -18.34 7.02
C ALA A 63 2.72 -18.16 6.09
N TYR A 64 1.66 -17.47 6.55
CA TYR A 64 0.47 -17.22 5.76
C TYR A 64 0.74 -16.30 4.57
N LEU A 65 1.38 -15.16 4.80
CA LEU A 65 1.57 -14.12 3.78
C LEU A 65 2.57 -14.52 2.70
N HIS A 66 3.61 -15.29 3.05
CA HIS A 66 4.73 -15.56 2.15
C HIS A 66 4.71 -16.95 1.51
N SER A 67 3.90 -17.90 1.99
CA SER A 67 3.75 -19.20 1.34
C SER A 67 2.60 -19.25 0.33
N ALA A 68 1.42 -18.71 0.67
CA ALA A 68 0.21 -18.96 -0.10
C ALA A 68 -0.48 -17.69 -0.62
N THR A 69 -0.39 -16.53 0.05
CA THR A 69 -1.31 -15.42 -0.17
C THR A 69 -0.68 -14.17 -0.76
N MET A 70 -0.25 -13.23 0.09
CA MET A 70 0.07 -11.85 -0.28
C MET A 70 1.11 -11.73 -1.40
N VAL A 71 2.22 -12.46 -1.29
CA VAL A 71 3.31 -12.38 -2.26
C VAL A 71 2.96 -13.00 -3.61
N LYS A 72 1.93 -13.83 -3.68
CA LYS A 72 1.41 -14.41 -4.92
C LYS A 72 0.31 -13.57 -5.57
N ALA A 73 -0.18 -12.52 -4.91
CA ALA A 73 -1.27 -11.69 -5.46
C ALA A 73 -0.87 -11.00 -6.79
N GLY A 74 0.37 -10.51 -6.91
CA GLY A 74 0.86 -9.95 -8.18
C GLY A 74 1.04 -11.02 -9.24
N VAL A 75 1.58 -12.20 -8.87
CA VAL A 75 1.69 -13.36 -9.76
C VAL A 75 0.30 -13.82 -10.24
N PHE A 76 -0.66 -13.89 -9.34
CA PHE A 76 -2.06 -14.23 -9.67
C PHE A 76 -2.69 -13.20 -10.63
N LEU A 77 -2.47 -11.90 -10.39
CA LEU A 77 -2.95 -10.86 -11.29
C LEU A 77 -2.38 -11.04 -12.71
N LEU A 78 -1.07 -11.29 -12.81
CA LEU A 78 -0.43 -11.54 -14.11
C LEU A 78 -0.99 -12.80 -14.76
N ALA A 79 -1.14 -13.90 -14.03
CA ALA A 79 -1.74 -15.13 -14.54
C ALA A 79 -3.18 -14.90 -15.03
N ARG A 80 -3.96 -14.09 -14.34
CA ARG A 80 -5.34 -13.76 -14.72
C ARG A 80 -5.42 -12.88 -15.98
N LEU A 81 -4.40 -12.07 -16.22
CA LEU A 81 -4.31 -11.20 -17.39
C LEU A 81 -3.62 -11.88 -18.60
N HIS A 82 -2.98 -13.01 -18.37
CA HIS A 82 -2.21 -13.76 -19.36
C HIS A 82 -2.99 -14.03 -20.65
N PRO A 83 -4.25 -14.53 -20.64
CA PRO A 83 -4.98 -14.86 -21.87
C PRO A 83 -5.13 -13.67 -22.84
N ALA A 84 -5.21 -12.45 -22.32
CA ALA A 84 -5.45 -11.27 -23.14
C ALA A 84 -4.16 -10.58 -23.63
N PHE A 85 -3.02 -10.74 -22.91
CA PHE A 85 -1.84 -9.92 -23.16
C PHE A 85 -0.56 -10.70 -23.45
N SER A 86 -0.57 -12.02 -23.33
CA SER A 86 0.64 -12.86 -23.48
C SER A 86 1.28 -12.83 -24.87
N GLU A 87 0.55 -12.42 -25.91
CA GLU A 87 1.07 -12.26 -27.28
C GLU A 87 1.94 -11.02 -27.46
N LEU A 88 1.87 -10.07 -26.53
CA LEU A 88 2.60 -8.82 -26.67
C LEU A 88 4.09 -8.99 -26.36
N PRO A 89 5.00 -8.49 -27.23
CA PRO A 89 6.44 -8.51 -26.94
C PRO A 89 6.80 -7.83 -25.63
N MET A 90 6.05 -6.78 -25.23
CA MET A 90 6.22 -6.11 -23.95
C MET A 90 5.94 -7.03 -22.77
N TRP A 91 4.94 -7.91 -22.87
CA TRP A 91 4.62 -8.91 -21.87
C TRP A 91 5.78 -9.91 -21.72
N PHE A 92 6.17 -10.52 -22.83
CA PHE A 92 7.25 -11.52 -22.87
C PHE A 92 8.54 -10.97 -22.26
N TRP A 93 9.10 -9.90 -22.85
CA TRP A 93 10.41 -9.40 -22.43
C TRP A 93 10.41 -8.88 -20.99
N THR A 94 9.34 -8.23 -20.56
CA THR A 94 9.25 -7.70 -19.19
C THR A 94 9.22 -8.83 -18.16
N LEU A 95 8.38 -9.84 -18.36
CA LEU A 95 8.25 -10.92 -17.39
C LEU A 95 9.47 -11.85 -17.43
N PHE A 96 10.01 -12.14 -18.61
CA PHE A 96 11.21 -12.96 -18.78
C PHE A 96 12.43 -12.33 -18.07
N LEU A 97 12.72 -11.07 -18.35
CA LEU A 97 13.89 -10.39 -17.78
C LEU A 97 13.73 -10.14 -16.28
N VAL A 98 12.63 -9.53 -15.85
CA VAL A 98 12.43 -9.19 -14.43
C VAL A 98 12.28 -10.46 -13.60
N GLY A 99 11.53 -11.46 -14.08
CA GLY A 99 11.38 -12.75 -13.41
C GLY A 99 12.71 -13.50 -13.31
N GLY A 100 13.46 -13.58 -14.41
CA GLY A 100 14.76 -14.25 -14.46
C GLY A 100 15.80 -13.61 -13.52
N VAL A 101 15.94 -12.28 -13.57
CA VAL A 101 16.83 -11.54 -12.64
C VAL A 101 16.42 -11.77 -11.20
N THR A 102 15.11 -11.69 -10.90
CA THR A 102 14.58 -11.90 -9.54
C THR A 102 14.86 -13.32 -9.05
N MET A 103 14.65 -14.31 -9.90
CA MET A 103 14.88 -15.71 -9.60
C MET A 103 16.33 -15.98 -9.21
N VAL A 104 17.29 -15.56 -10.03
CA VAL A 104 18.73 -15.76 -9.76
C VAL A 104 19.17 -14.97 -8.53
N LEU A 105 18.77 -13.69 -8.43
CA LEU A 105 19.11 -12.84 -7.31
C LEU A 105 18.56 -13.40 -5.98
N GLY A 106 17.35 -13.91 -5.99
CA GLY A 106 16.71 -14.54 -4.83
C GLY A 106 17.47 -15.79 -4.39
N GLY A 107 17.75 -16.71 -5.32
CA GLY A 107 18.49 -17.93 -5.06
C GLY A 107 19.88 -17.67 -4.48
N VAL A 108 20.67 -16.84 -5.16
CA VAL A 108 22.02 -16.46 -4.73
C VAL A 108 22.01 -15.74 -3.38
N SER A 109 21.02 -14.89 -3.11
CA SER A 109 20.96 -14.14 -1.86
C SER A 109 20.55 -15.01 -0.67
N ALA A 110 19.82 -16.10 -0.87
CA ALA A 110 19.36 -16.97 0.22
C ALA A 110 20.53 -17.52 1.07
N ILE A 111 21.67 -17.89 0.47
CA ILE A 111 22.81 -18.46 1.18
C ILE A 111 23.55 -17.45 2.07
N ARG A 112 23.37 -16.13 1.84
CA ARG A 112 24.05 -15.06 2.61
C ARG A 112 23.57 -14.98 4.06
N TYR A 113 22.29 -15.28 4.26
CA TYR A 113 21.62 -15.01 5.55
C TYR A 113 21.76 -16.16 6.52
N THR A 114 21.92 -15.79 7.78
CA THR A 114 21.98 -16.73 8.91
C THR A 114 20.69 -16.74 9.74
N ASP A 115 19.79 -15.79 9.51
CA ASP A 115 18.43 -15.83 10.05
C ASP A 115 17.56 -16.79 9.24
N MET A 116 16.91 -17.75 9.90
CA MET A 116 16.09 -18.78 9.23
C MET A 116 15.00 -18.16 8.35
N LYS A 117 14.29 -17.15 8.87
CA LYS A 117 13.20 -16.50 8.13
C LYS A 117 13.71 -15.69 6.95
N ALA A 118 14.83 -14.98 7.10
CA ALA A 118 15.43 -14.21 6.02
C ALA A 118 15.94 -15.12 4.89
N LEU A 119 16.57 -16.26 5.21
CA LEU A 119 16.96 -17.28 4.23
C LEU A 119 15.74 -17.80 3.46
N LEU A 120 14.67 -18.16 4.16
CA LEU A 120 13.42 -18.62 3.55
C LEU A 120 12.75 -17.54 2.72
N ALA A 121 12.85 -16.26 3.12
CA ALA A 121 12.30 -15.14 2.37
C ALA A 121 13.01 -14.96 1.02
N TYR A 122 14.33 -14.97 0.97
CA TYR A 122 15.05 -14.89 -0.30
C TYR A 122 14.81 -16.10 -1.20
N ALA A 123 14.71 -17.29 -0.63
CA ALA A 123 14.27 -18.47 -1.38
C ALA A 123 12.81 -18.34 -1.89
N THR A 124 11.96 -17.57 -1.22
CA THR A 124 10.62 -17.21 -1.73
C THR A 124 10.74 -16.22 -2.90
N VAL A 125 11.61 -15.20 -2.80
CA VAL A 125 11.89 -14.26 -3.90
C VAL A 125 12.31 -15.03 -5.17
N ALA A 126 13.18 -16.06 -5.02
CA ALA A 126 13.60 -16.88 -6.16
C ALA A 126 12.42 -17.58 -6.86
N ILE A 127 11.54 -18.21 -6.10
CA ILE A 127 10.36 -18.88 -6.67
C ILE A 127 9.36 -17.89 -7.27
N LEU A 128 9.17 -16.73 -6.64
CA LEU A 128 8.30 -15.69 -7.20
C LEU A 128 8.85 -15.16 -8.53
N GLY A 129 10.17 -15.01 -8.64
CA GLY A 129 10.83 -14.68 -9.91
C GLY A 129 10.62 -15.76 -10.98
N MET A 130 10.76 -17.03 -10.60
CA MET A 130 10.49 -18.18 -11.47
C MET A 130 9.04 -18.18 -11.97
N LEU A 131 8.07 -17.98 -11.10
CA LEU A 131 6.64 -17.92 -11.45
C LEU A 131 6.34 -16.77 -12.41
N VAL A 132 6.94 -15.59 -12.19
CA VAL A 132 6.77 -14.46 -13.10
C VAL A 132 7.42 -14.75 -14.45
N MET A 133 8.59 -15.37 -14.48
CA MET A 133 9.27 -15.74 -15.71
C MET A 133 8.48 -16.77 -16.54
N LEU A 134 7.86 -17.77 -15.89
CA LEU A 134 7.03 -18.76 -16.57
C LEU A 134 5.80 -18.13 -17.24
N LEU A 135 5.22 -17.08 -16.67
CA LEU A 135 4.10 -16.34 -17.28
C LEU A 135 4.49 -15.50 -18.51
N ALA A 136 5.78 -15.47 -18.88
CA ALA A 136 6.20 -14.90 -20.15
C ALA A 136 5.84 -15.81 -21.35
N PHE A 137 5.65 -17.10 -21.12
CA PHE A 137 5.52 -18.15 -22.12
C PHE A 137 4.06 -18.59 -22.30
N ARG A 138 3.79 -19.21 -23.47
CA ARG A 138 2.46 -19.71 -23.87
C ARG A 138 2.45 -21.23 -24.12
N GLU A 139 3.58 -21.86 -23.91
CA GLU A 139 3.77 -23.27 -24.08
C GLU A 139 3.08 -24.06 -22.95
N GLU A 140 2.61 -25.26 -23.28
CA GLU A 140 1.91 -26.14 -22.34
C GLU A 140 2.74 -26.42 -21.09
N TYR A 141 4.03 -26.75 -21.28
CA TYR A 141 4.97 -26.98 -20.20
C TYR A 141 5.12 -25.76 -19.25
N ALA A 142 5.00 -24.51 -19.76
CA ALA A 142 5.06 -23.31 -18.94
C ALA A 142 3.86 -23.22 -18.00
N TYR A 143 2.66 -23.53 -18.47
CA TYR A 143 1.46 -23.52 -17.65
C TYR A 143 1.48 -24.61 -16.59
N GLU A 144 1.90 -25.83 -16.98
CA GLU A 144 2.07 -26.95 -16.05
C GLU A 144 3.10 -26.61 -14.96
N ALA A 145 4.29 -26.16 -15.37
CA ALA A 145 5.36 -25.73 -14.47
C ALA A 145 4.88 -24.65 -13.51
N PHE A 146 4.14 -23.66 -14.03
CA PHE A 146 3.61 -22.56 -13.22
C PHE A 146 2.66 -23.06 -12.12
N VAL A 147 1.63 -23.81 -12.48
CA VAL A 147 0.58 -24.25 -11.55
C VAL A 147 1.15 -25.25 -10.53
N VAL A 148 1.94 -26.22 -10.97
CA VAL A 148 2.57 -27.20 -10.08
C VAL A 148 3.55 -26.52 -9.13
N THR A 149 4.34 -25.55 -9.61
CA THR A 149 5.26 -24.77 -8.75
C THR A 149 4.51 -23.93 -7.71
N VAL A 150 3.38 -23.31 -8.07
CA VAL A 150 2.54 -22.56 -7.09
C VAL A 150 2.09 -23.47 -5.94
N ALA A 151 1.61 -24.69 -6.27
CA ALA A 151 1.13 -25.66 -5.30
C ALA A 151 2.28 -26.23 -4.45
N ALA A 152 3.35 -26.69 -5.10
CA ALA A 152 4.53 -27.22 -4.41
C ALA A 152 5.12 -26.20 -3.43
N HIS A 153 5.30 -24.95 -3.90
CA HIS A 153 5.81 -23.87 -3.07
C HIS A 153 4.95 -23.62 -1.84
N ALA A 154 3.62 -23.61 -1.96
CA ALA A 154 2.75 -23.42 -0.83
C ALA A 154 2.93 -24.53 0.22
N LEU A 155 2.98 -25.79 -0.24
CA LEU A 155 3.03 -26.97 0.60
C LEU A 155 4.37 -27.20 1.32
N TYR A 156 5.51 -26.81 0.73
CA TYR A 156 6.78 -26.92 1.45
C TYR A 156 7.20 -25.63 2.18
N LYS A 157 6.75 -24.45 1.72
CA LYS A 157 7.18 -23.17 2.31
C LYS A 157 6.45 -22.86 3.60
N ALA A 158 5.14 -23.13 3.68
CA ALA A 158 4.38 -22.92 4.90
C ALA A 158 4.95 -23.71 6.08
N PRO A 159 5.19 -25.03 5.97
CA PRO A 159 5.78 -25.77 7.08
C PRO A 159 7.20 -25.31 7.44
N LEU A 160 8.02 -24.88 6.48
CA LEU A 160 9.35 -24.34 6.77
C LEU A 160 9.27 -23.04 7.59
N PHE A 161 8.37 -22.12 7.25
CA PHE A 161 8.15 -20.92 8.05
C PHE A 161 7.54 -21.22 9.42
N LEU A 162 6.52 -22.08 9.48
CA LEU A 162 5.92 -22.49 10.76
C LEU A 162 6.98 -23.12 11.66
N SER A 163 7.82 -24.03 11.13
CA SER A 163 8.91 -24.65 11.87
C SER A 163 9.96 -23.64 12.33
N ALA A 164 10.30 -22.63 11.50
CA ALA A 164 11.18 -21.56 11.94
C ALA A 164 10.58 -20.77 13.13
N GLY A 165 9.26 -20.60 13.16
CA GLY A 165 8.56 -19.99 14.30
C GLY A 165 8.52 -20.87 15.53
N ILE A 166 8.35 -22.18 15.37
CA ILE A 166 8.40 -23.14 16.47
C ILE A 166 9.80 -23.12 17.09
N VAL A 167 10.86 -23.11 16.27
CA VAL A 167 12.24 -23.01 16.74
C VAL A 167 12.48 -21.69 17.45
N ASP A 168 12.04 -20.55 16.87
CA ASP A 168 12.18 -19.22 17.48
C ASP A 168 11.51 -19.15 18.85
N HIS A 169 10.30 -19.70 18.98
CA HIS A 169 9.55 -19.74 20.23
C HIS A 169 10.19 -20.69 21.27
N ALA A 170 10.66 -21.85 20.84
CA ALA A 170 11.23 -22.86 21.74
C ALA A 170 12.66 -22.53 22.22
N MET A 171 13.45 -21.84 21.36
CA MET A 171 14.87 -21.55 21.58
C MET A 171 15.17 -20.07 21.87
N GLY A 172 14.19 -19.18 21.74
CA GLY A 172 14.37 -17.72 21.87
C GLY A 172 15.21 -17.09 20.77
N THR A 173 15.56 -17.84 19.72
CA THR A 173 16.38 -17.35 18.60
C THR A 173 16.16 -18.16 17.32
N ARG A 174 16.30 -17.51 16.18
CA ARG A 174 16.27 -18.11 14.85
C ARG A 174 17.59 -17.93 14.08
N ASP A 175 18.61 -17.38 14.74
CA ASP A 175 19.95 -17.24 14.15
C ASP A 175 20.66 -18.60 14.09
N LEU A 176 20.87 -19.09 12.87
CA LEU A 176 21.53 -20.36 12.60
C LEU A 176 22.93 -20.45 13.24
N ARG A 177 23.59 -19.34 13.51
CA ARG A 177 24.88 -19.31 14.19
C ARG A 177 24.77 -19.73 15.66
N LYS A 178 23.63 -19.46 16.29
CA LYS A 178 23.35 -19.76 17.71
C LYS A 178 22.65 -21.11 17.90
N LEU A 179 22.01 -21.65 16.84
CA LEU A 179 21.34 -22.94 16.88
C LEU A 179 22.32 -24.08 16.63
N ALA A 180 22.10 -25.22 17.29
CA ALA A 180 22.83 -26.45 17.04
C ALA A 180 22.11 -27.66 17.67
N GLY A 181 22.18 -28.83 17.04
CA GLY A 181 21.80 -30.12 17.61
C GLY A 181 20.31 -30.30 17.92
N LEU A 182 19.42 -29.51 17.31
CA LEU A 182 17.98 -29.56 17.61
C LEU A 182 17.30 -30.86 17.21
N ALA A 183 17.95 -31.75 16.47
CA ALA A 183 17.40 -33.03 16.07
C ALA A 183 16.96 -33.90 17.26
N ARG A 184 17.67 -33.82 18.41
CA ARG A 184 17.33 -34.56 19.62
C ARG A 184 16.25 -33.91 20.46
N SER A 185 16.26 -32.59 20.54
CA SER A 185 15.32 -31.82 21.37
C SER A 185 13.97 -31.60 20.68
N LEU A 186 13.96 -31.51 19.36
CA LEU A 186 12.78 -31.22 18.53
C LEU A 186 12.62 -32.24 17.39
N PRO A 187 12.48 -33.53 17.64
CA PRO A 187 12.52 -34.58 16.62
C PRO A 187 11.37 -34.46 15.60
N VAL A 188 10.16 -34.11 16.00
CA VAL A 188 9.01 -33.96 15.10
C VAL A 188 9.21 -32.73 14.19
N VAL A 189 9.72 -31.65 14.74
CA VAL A 189 10.03 -30.44 13.96
C VAL A 189 11.16 -30.72 12.94
N MET A 190 12.17 -31.48 13.37
CA MET A 190 13.27 -31.93 12.49
C MET A 190 12.73 -32.73 11.30
N ILE A 191 11.87 -33.73 11.53
CA ILE A 191 11.26 -34.56 10.46
C ILE A 191 10.46 -33.64 9.52
N THR A 192 9.64 -32.74 10.06
CA THR A 192 8.85 -31.80 9.29
C THR A 192 9.74 -30.92 8.39
N VAL A 193 10.82 -30.36 8.95
CA VAL A 193 11.75 -29.52 8.20
C VAL A 193 12.54 -30.30 7.16
N VAL A 194 13.00 -31.52 7.47
CA VAL A 194 13.74 -32.36 6.52
C VAL A 194 12.86 -32.74 5.33
N LEU A 195 11.63 -33.20 5.56
CA LEU A 195 10.71 -33.56 4.47
C LEU A 195 10.35 -32.33 3.60
N ALA A 196 10.05 -31.20 4.22
CA ALA A 196 9.80 -29.96 3.50
C ALA A 196 11.05 -29.44 2.75
N ALA A 197 12.23 -29.64 3.32
CA ALA A 197 13.51 -29.31 2.69
C ALA A 197 13.81 -30.19 1.46
N LEU A 198 13.51 -31.48 1.52
CA LEU A 198 13.61 -32.38 0.37
C LEU A 198 12.69 -31.95 -0.77
N ALA A 199 11.46 -31.54 -0.46
CA ALA A 199 10.54 -30.98 -1.44
C ALA A 199 11.07 -29.65 -2.02
N MET A 200 11.61 -28.74 -1.21
CA MET A 200 12.20 -27.49 -1.69
C MET A 200 13.46 -27.72 -2.54
N ALA A 201 14.26 -28.74 -2.21
CA ALA A 201 15.44 -29.12 -2.99
C ALA A 201 15.08 -29.83 -4.31
N GLY A 202 13.84 -30.24 -4.47
CA GLY A 202 13.37 -31.00 -5.64
C GLY A 202 13.96 -32.41 -5.67
N VAL A 203 13.86 -33.14 -4.55
CA VAL A 203 14.30 -34.54 -4.43
C VAL A 203 13.09 -35.46 -4.66
N PRO A 204 13.22 -36.52 -5.50
CA PRO A 204 12.14 -37.52 -5.67
C PRO A 204 11.84 -38.25 -4.34
N PRO A 205 10.62 -38.70 -4.10
CA PRO A 205 9.36 -38.45 -4.80
C PRO A 205 8.56 -37.31 -4.15
N THR A 206 8.87 -36.07 -4.44
CA THR A 206 8.16 -34.92 -3.87
C THR A 206 7.52 -34.08 -4.97
N LEU A 207 6.45 -33.32 -4.62
CA LEU A 207 5.82 -32.39 -5.57
C LEU A 207 6.80 -31.28 -6.02
N GLY A 208 7.77 -30.92 -5.17
CA GLY A 208 8.84 -29.99 -5.52
C GLY A 208 9.81 -30.54 -6.57
N PHE A 209 10.02 -31.85 -6.61
CA PHE A 209 10.77 -32.49 -7.69
C PHE A 209 10.02 -32.33 -9.01
N LEU A 210 8.75 -32.71 -9.06
CA LEU A 210 7.92 -32.57 -10.25
C LEU A 210 7.87 -31.12 -10.76
N ALA A 211 7.68 -30.16 -9.86
CA ALA A 211 7.70 -28.74 -10.20
C ALA A 211 9.03 -28.30 -10.86
N LYS A 212 10.17 -28.74 -10.30
CA LYS A 212 11.50 -28.43 -10.84
C LYS A 212 11.72 -29.09 -12.22
N GLU A 213 11.33 -30.36 -12.39
CA GLU A 213 11.44 -31.05 -13.68
C GLU A 213 10.65 -30.30 -14.76
N LEU A 214 9.38 -29.96 -14.52
CA LEU A 214 8.55 -29.22 -15.46
C LEU A 214 9.13 -27.83 -15.81
N VAL A 215 9.72 -27.12 -14.84
CA VAL A 215 10.40 -25.84 -15.12
C VAL A 215 11.59 -26.04 -16.06
N LEU A 216 12.41 -27.06 -15.80
CA LEU A 216 13.57 -27.37 -16.65
C LEU A 216 13.14 -27.90 -18.03
N GLU A 217 12.09 -28.72 -18.08
CA GLU A 217 11.52 -29.24 -19.34
C GLU A 217 11.02 -28.10 -20.21
N ASN A 218 10.28 -27.13 -19.67
CA ASN A 218 9.83 -25.96 -20.42
C ASN A 218 10.99 -25.24 -21.15
N PHE A 219 12.08 -24.98 -20.44
CA PHE A 219 13.23 -24.29 -21.04
C PHE A 219 14.05 -25.21 -21.97
N TYR A 220 14.10 -26.51 -21.68
CA TYR A 220 14.80 -27.49 -22.53
C TYR A 220 14.08 -27.67 -23.86
N ASP A 221 12.77 -27.79 -23.85
CA ASP A 221 11.92 -27.88 -25.04
C ASP A 221 12.09 -26.63 -25.93
N LEU A 222 12.04 -25.43 -25.36
CA LEU A 222 12.31 -24.19 -26.10
C LEU A 222 13.71 -24.16 -26.72
N TYR A 223 14.72 -24.68 -26.01
CA TYR A 223 16.08 -24.77 -26.51
C TYR A 223 16.19 -25.77 -27.69
N GLU A 224 15.56 -26.94 -27.60
CA GLU A 224 15.51 -27.94 -28.70
C GLU A 224 14.81 -27.39 -29.95
N HIS A 225 13.77 -26.54 -29.76
CA HIS A 225 13.08 -25.90 -30.88
C HIS A 225 13.79 -24.64 -31.42
N GLY A 226 15.01 -24.36 -30.97
CA GLY A 226 15.89 -23.34 -31.54
C GLY A 226 15.82 -21.97 -30.88
N ASP A 227 15.05 -21.77 -29.84
CA ASP A 227 15.06 -20.52 -29.06
C ASP A 227 16.22 -20.53 -28.04
N LEU A 228 17.40 -20.14 -28.52
CA LEU A 228 18.62 -20.11 -27.70
C LEU A 228 18.54 -19.08 -26.54
N ILE A 229 17.77 -18.01 -26.70
CA ILE A 229 17.68 -16.94 -25.67
C ILE A 229 16.69 -17.38 -24.60
N ALA A 230 15.45 -17.62 -24.94
CA ALA A 230 14.44 -17.99 -23.95
C ALA A 230 14.72 -19.36 -23.34
N GLY A 231 15.00 -20.39 -24.18
CA GLY A 231 15.36 -21.73 -23.73
C GLY A 231 16.71 -21.76 -23.01
N GLY A 232 17.80 -21.37 -23.68
CA GLY A 232 19.16 -21.49 -23.13
C GLY A 232 19.40 -20.62 -21.89
N VAL A 233 19.10 -19.33 -21.95
CA VAL A 233 19.28 -18.42 -20.81
C VAL A 233 18.32 -18.79 -19.68
N GLY A 234 17.06 -19.14 -20.01
CA GLY A 234 16.07 -19.56 -19.02
C GLY A 234 16.49 -20.83 -18.28
N TYR A 235 16.97 -21.83 -19.01
CA TYR A 235 17.47 -23.07 -18.44
C TYR A 235 18.63 -22.86 -17.46
N VAL A 236 19.66 -22.11 -17.89
CA VAL A 236 20.81 -21.79 -17.04
C VAL A 236 20.39 -20.99 -15.82
N ALA A 237 19.53 -20.00 -15.98
CA ALA A 237 19.05 -19.19 -14.88
C ALA A 237 18.26 -20.02 -13.85
N ALA A 238 17.37 -20.92 -14.32
CA ALA A 238 16.62 -21.84 -13.46
C ALA A 238 17.54 -22.83 -12.75
N ALA A 239 18.52 -23.38 -13.44
CA ALA A 239 19.52 -24.29 -12.85
C ALA A 239 20.35 -23.57 -11.77
N VAL A 240 20.87 -22.37 -12.05
CA VAL A 240 21.64 -21.57 -11.09
C VAL A 240 20.81 -21.21 -9.86
N ALA A 241 19.59 -20.73 -10.02
CA ALA A 241 18.71 -20.42 -8.88
C ALA A 241 18.44 -21.67 -8.05
N SER A 242 18.13 -22.80 -8.69
CA SER A 242 17.83 -24.07 -8.02
C SER A 242 19.02 -24.61 -7.23
N LEU A 243 20.24 -24.57 -7.77
CA LEU A 243 21.43 -25.06 -7.05
C LEU A 243 21.72 -24.22 -5.78
N PHE A 244 21.54 -22.90 -5.83
CA PHE A 244 21.68 -22.04 -4.65
C PHE A 244 20.56 -22.28 -3.63
N MET A 245 19.34 -22.57 -4.08
CA MET A 245 18.24 -22.94 -3.18
C MET A 245 18.52 -24.27 -2.47
N VAL A 246 19.06 -25.27 -3.18
CA VAL A 246 19.51 -26.53 -2.57
C VAL A 246 20.58 -26.26 -1.51
N GLY A 247 21.61 -25.48 -1.83
CA GLY A 247 22.67 -25.10 -0.88
C GLY A 247 22.14 -24.36 0.35
N ALA A 248 21.20 -23.44 0.14
CA ALA A 248 20.58 -22.67 1.23
C ALA A 248 19.75 -23.55 2.17
N ILE A 249 18.89 -24.43 1.63
CA ILE A 249 18.05 -25.26 2.48
C ILE A 249 18.87 -26.33 3.22
N LEU A 250 19.88 -26.91 2.61
CA LEU A 250 20.83 -27.79 3.28
C LEU A 250 21.56 -27.08 4.41
N THR A 251 21.90 -25.79 4.22
CA THR A 251 22.51 -24.97 5.27
C THR A 251 21.56 -24.80 6.45
N LEU A 252 20.30 -24.50 6.21
CA LEU A 252 19.29 -24.37 7.27
C LEU A 252 19.14 -25.66 8.05
N VAL A 253 18.96 -26.80 7.35
CA VAL A 253 18.79 -28.11 7.98
C VAL A 253 20.01 -28.50 8.79
N TRP A 254 21.21 -28.37 8.21
CA TRP A 254 22.44 -28.76 8.86
C TRP A 254 22.77 -27.89 10.08
N GLU A 255 22.75 -26.58 9.92
CA GLU A 255 23.16 -25.66 10.98
C GLU A 255 22.17 -25.68 12.17
N ALA A 256 20.89 -25.84 11.95
CA ALA A 256 19.91 -25.90 13.02
C ALA A 256 19.85 -27.28 13.72
N PHE A 257 19.82 -28.37 12.96
CA PHE A 257 19.44 -29.68 13.52
C PHE A 257 20.61 -30.62 13.71
N PHE A 258 21.63 -30.62 12.84
CA PHE A 258 22.67 -31.65 12.83
C PHE A 258 24.05 -31.17 13.28
N ARG A 259 24.33 -29.85 13.16
CA ARG A 259 25.62 -29.31 13.62
C ARG A 259 25.78 -29.54 15.11
N ARG A 260 26.97 -30.03 15.52
CA ARG A 260 27.34 -30.14 16.93
C ARG A 260 28.12 -28.88 17.33
N ARG A 261 27.83 -28.32 18.52
CA ARG A 261 28.67 -27.33 19.18
C ARG A 261 29.35 -27.97 20.38
N PRO A 262 30.65 -27.73 20.56
CA PRO A 262 31.38 -28.25 21.74
C PRO A 262 31.02 -27.50 23.03
N ASP A 263 30.57 -26.27 22.96
CA ASP A 263 30.50 -25.35 24.09
C ASP A 263 29.08 -25.10 24.58
N GLU A 264 28.95 -24.82 25.87
CA GLU A 264 27.70 -24.57 26.61
C GLU A 264 26.97 -23.26 26.23
N GLU A 265 27.52 -22.45 25.31
CA GLU A 265 26.96 -21.18 24.87
C GLU A 265 25.88 -21.30 23.80
N GLY A 266 25.39 -22.49 23.48
CA GLY A 266 24.25 -22.68 22.57
C GLY A 266 22.92 -22.21 23.18
N ALA A 267 21.98 -21.78 22.32
CA ALA A 267 20.62 -21.49 22.77
C ALA A 267 19.99 -22.72 23.45
N HIS A 268 19.48 -22.55 24.67
CA HIS A 268 18.85 -23.60 25.45
C HIS A 268 17.37 -23.75 25.10
N LEU A 269 16.85 -24.95 25.16
CA LEU A 269 15.42 -25.21 25.01
C LEU A 269 14.67 -24.65 26.23
N HIS A 270 13.88 -23.59 25.99
CA HIS A 270 13.06 -22.98 27.04
C HIS A 270 11.85 -23.87 27.40
N HIS A 271 11.19 -24.44 26.39
CA HIS A 271 10.06 -25.35 26.56
C HIS A 271 9.83 -26.18 25.29
N ALA A 272 9.34 -27.40 25.45
CA ALA A 272 8.96 -28.25 24.34
C ALA A 272 7.64 -27.74 23.71
N PRO A 273 7.54 -27.63 22.37
CA PRO A 273 6.31 -27.21 21.71
C PRO A 273 5.22 -28.29 21.90
N ALA A 274 3.99 -27.84 22.18
CA ALA A 274 2.83 -28.75 22.21
C ALA A 274 2.58 -29.35 20.82
N PHE A 275 2.10 -30.59 20.76
CA PHE A 275 1.82 -31.26 19.47
C PHE A 275 0.86 -30.45 18.58
N GLY A 276 -0.19 -29.86 19.15
CA GLY A 276 -1.13 -29.02 18.41
C GLY A 276 -0.48 -27.78 17.73
N PHE A 277 0.69 -27.35 18.22
CA PHE A 277 1.46 -26.27 17.61
C PHE A 277 2.31 -26.74 16.42
N VAL A 278 2.72 -28.00 16.41
CA VAL A 278 3.52 -28.63 15.34
C VAL A 278 2.63 -29.26 14.25
N ALA A 279 1.45 -29.76 14.64
CA ALA A 279 0.57 -30.52 13.77
C ALA A 279 0.21 -29.82 12.42
N PRO A 280 -0.08 -28.50 12.34
CA PRO A 280 -0.34 -27.85 11.06
C PRO A 280 0.85 -27.91 10.09
N ALA A 281 2.07 -27.72 10.60
CA ALA A 281 3.27 -27.80 9.78
C ALA A 281 3.50 -29.23 9.27
N LEU A 282 3.32 -30.22 10.13
CA LEU A 282 3.44 -31.63 9.77
C LEU A 282 2.40 -32.02 8.71
N LEU A 283 1.14 -31.63 8.89
CA LEU A 283 0.06 -31.92 7.93
C LEU A 283 0.38 -31.39 6.52
N LEU A 284 0.79 -30.13 6.42
CA LEU A 284 1.15 -29.51 5.12
C LEU A 284 2.36 -30.22 4.49
N THR A 285 3.33 -30.63 5.30
CA THR A 285 4.49 -31.39 4.82
C THR A 285 4.10 -32.76 4.28
N VAL A 286 3.22 -33.47 4.97
CA VAL A 286 2.70 -34.77 4.52
C VAL A 286 1.93 -34.60 3.20
N LEU A 287 1.05 -33.60 3.11
CA LEU A 287 0.34 -33.31 1.86
C LEU A 287 1.31 -33.00 0.71
N GLY A 288 2.37 -32.24 0.93
CA GLY A 288 3.39 -31.95 -0.08
C GLY A 288 4.23 -33.16 -0.48
N ALA A 289 4.55 -34.04 0.46
CA ALA A 289 5.29 -35.27 0.20
C ALA A 289 4.43 -36.31 -0.53
N THR A 290 3.15 -36.45 -0.14
CA THR A 290 2.23 -37.42 -0.78
C THR A 290 1.64 -36.91 -2.08
N GLY A 291 1.59 -35.61 -2.34
CA GLY A 291 1.02 -35.01 -3.55
C GLY A 291 1.65 -35.51 -4.84
N ALA A 292 2.92 -35.89 -4.81
CA ALA A 292 3.61 -36.50 -5.93
C ALA A 292 3.28 -37.98 -6.13
N LEU A 293 2.73 -38.65 -5.13
CA LEU A 293 2.29 -40.05 -5.24
C LEU A 293 0.85 -40.16 -5.78
N PHE A 294 0.06 -39.10 -5.66
CA PHE A 294 -1.33 -39.02 -6.12
C PHE A 294 -1.48 -37.99 -7.25
N THR A 295 -0.54 -37.98 -8.21
CA THR A 295 -0.48 -36.98 -9.30
C THR A 295 -1.79 -36.83 -10.03
N ASP A 296 -2.48 -37.90 -10.37
CA ASP A 296 -3.75 -37.87 -11.11
C ASP A 296 -4.87 -37.16 -10.36
N ALA A 297 -4.94 -37.35 -9.02
CA ALA A 297 -5.93 -36.69 -8.22
C ALA A 297 -5.68 -35.17 -8.16
N TYR A 298 -4.43 -34.76 -8.00
CA TYR A 298 -4.05 -33.35 -8.00
C TYR A 298 -4.19 -32.73 -9.39
N ALA A 299 -3.80 -33.46 -10.45
CA ALA A 299 -3.93 -33.01 -11.82
C ALA A 299 -5.38 -32.69 -12.18
N ASN A 300 -6.30 -33.62 -11.94
CA ASN A 300 -7.69 -33.45 -12.34
C ASN A 300 -8.46 -32.47 -11.43
N LEU A 301 -8.18 -32.46 -10.11
CA LEU A 301 -8.94 -31.64 -9.15
C LEU A 301 -8.47 -30.19 -9.08
N LEU A 302 -7.16 -29.95 -9.19
CA LEU A 302 -6.56 -28.64 -8.90
C LEU A 302 -5.82 -28.05 -10.11
N PHE A 303 -5.02 -28.85 -10.83
CA PHE A 303 -4.10 -28.29 -11.80
C PHE A 303 -4.75 -28.04 -13.15
N ALA A 304 -5.48 -29.00 -13.71
CA ALA A 304 -6.12 -28.84 -15.01
C ALA A 304 -7.11 -27.66 -15.08
N PRO A 305 -8.00 -27.44 -14.08
CA PRO A 305 -8.86 -26.26 -14.07
C PRO A 305 -8.09 -24.95 -13.96
N ALA A 306 -6.97 -24.92 -13.21
CA ALA A 306 -6.14 -23.73 -13.09
C ALA A 306 -5.37 -23.43 -14.37
N ILE A 307 -4.84 -24.45 -15.05
CA ILE A 307 -4.18 -24.32 -16.34
C ILE A 307 -5.17 -23.81 -17.39
N ALA A 308 -6.36 -24.39 -17.48
CA ALA A 308 -7.40 -23.96 -18.41
C ALA A 308 -7.81 -22.48 -18.19
N ALA A 309 -7.80 -21.99 -16.94
CA ALA A 309 -8.08 -20.60 -16.64
C ALA A 309 -6.97 -19.62 -17.07
N ILE A 310 -5.72 -20.11 -17.25
CA ILE A 310 -4.55 -19.31 -17.65
C ILE A 310 -4.32 -19.41 -19.15
N SER A 311 -4.42 -20.62 -19.74
CA SER A 311 -4.25 -20.83 -21.17
C SER A 311 -5.44 -20.38 -22.02
N GLY A 312 -6.64 -20.40 -21.43
CA GLY A 312 -7.91 -20.22 -22.16
C GLY A 312 -8.44 -21.50 -22.80
N GLU A 313 -7.72 -22.61 -22.73
CA GLU A 313 -8.04 -23.88 -23.35
C GLU A 313 -7.99 -25.04 -22.35
N ALA A 314 -8.81 -26.06 -22.56
CA ALA A 314 -8.78 -27.27 -21.74
C ALA A 314 -7.60 -28.15 -22.16
N ILE A 315 -6.60 -28.30 -21.28
CA ILE A 315 -5.41 -29.11 -21.50
C ILE A 315 -5.56 -30.44 -20.76
N HIS A 316 -5.18 -31.53 -21.40
CA HIS A 316 -5.14 -32.85 -20.79
C HIS A 316 -3.80 -33.05 -20.08
N LEU A 317 -3.82 -32.98 -18.76
CA LEU A 317 -2.61 -33.02 -17.94
C LEU A 317 -2.24 -34.44 -17.54
N GLU A 318 -1.11 -34.94 -18.06
CA GLU A 318 -0.52 -36.21 -17.66
C GLU A 318 0.78 -35.98 -16.86
N LEU A 319 0.69 -35.99 -15.54
CA LEU A 319 1.85 -35.84 -14.69
C LEU A 319 2.43 -37.19 -14.29
N LYS A 320 3.66 -37.47 -14.69
CA LYS A 320 4.40 -38.68 -14.30
C LYS A 320 5.60 -38.32 -13.45
N LEU A 321 5.82 -39.09 -12.38
CA LEU A 321 6.98 -38.89 -11.49
C LEU A 321 8.31 -39.29 -12.15
N TRP A 322 8.25 -40.14 -13.17
CA TRP A 322 9.43 -40.70 -13.81
C TRP A 322 9.25 -40.80 -15.32
N TYR A 323 10.07 -40.08 -16.05
CA TYR A 323 10.13 -40.07 -17.52
C TYR A 323 11.40 -40.78 -18.07
N GLY A 324 12.13 -41.49 -17.23
CA GLY A 324 13.40 -42.11 -17.58
C GLY A 324 14.62 -41.22 -17.32
N PHE A 325 15.76 -41.59 -17.91
CA PHE A 325 17.00 -40.79 -17.82
C PHE A 325 17.03 -39.72 -18.93
N THR A 326 16.18 -38.74 -18.79
CA THR A 326 16.14 -37.57 -19.70
C THR A 326 17.31 -36.62 -19.42
N PRO A 327 17.68 -35.73 -20.37
CA PRO A 327 18.67 -34.66 -20.12
C PRO A 327 18.28 -33.76 -18.96
N VAL A 328 17.00 -33.51 -18.78
CA VAL A 328 16.44 -32.71 -17.66
C VAL A 328 16.66 -33.40 -16.32
N PHE A 329 16.39 -34.71 -16.24
CA PHE A 329 16.65 -35.48 -15.02
C PHE A 329 18.14 -35.51 -14.67
N ILE A 330 19.03 -35.68 -15.66
CA ILE A 330 20.49 -35.63 -15.46
C ILE A 330 20.88 -34.26 -14.92
N THR A 331 20.33 -33.18 -15.48
CA THR A 331 20.57 -31.82 -14.99
C THR A 331 20.05 -31.62 -13.55
N SER A 332 18.93 -32.23 -13.20
CA SER A 332 18.45 -32.22 -11.80
C SER A 332 19.43 -32.88 -10.84
N LEU A 333 20.06 -33.97 -11.21
CA LEU A 333 21.12 -34.62 -10.40
C LEU A 333 22.36 -33.73 -10.30
N VAL A 334 22.76 -33.05 -11.39
CA VAL A 334 23.85 -32.08 -11.38
C VAL A 334 23.53 -30.90 -10.45
N ILE A 335 22.32 -30.36 -10.51
CA ILE A 335 21.86 -29.28 -9.61
C ILE A 335 21.96 -29.72 -8.15
N LEU A 336 21.51 -30.91 -7.78
CA LEU A 336 21.60 -31.43 -6.41
C LEU A 336 23.06 -31.57 -5.97
N THR A 337 23.91 -32.12 -6.84
CA THR A 337 25.36 -32.30 -6.57
C THR A 337 26.06 -30.96 -6.39
N LEU A 338 25.86 -30.01 -7.30
CA LEU A 338 26.42 -28.66 -7.22
C LEU A 338 25.84 -27.88 -6.03
N GLY A 339 24.56 -28.10 -5.70
CA GLY A 339 23.94 -27.54 -4.50
C GLY A 339 24.59 -28.01 -3.19
N ILE A 340 25.02 -29.29 -3.12
CA ILE A 340 25.83 -29.80 -2.01
C ILE A 340 27.19 -29.08 -1.99
N LEU A 341 27.84 -28.86 -3.12
CA LEU A 341 29.09 -28.10 -3.18
C LEU A 341 28.90 -26.64 -2.70
N VAL A 342 27.81 -25.99 -3.10
CA VAL A 342 27.42 -24.67 -2.57
C VAL A 342 27.25 -24.69 -1.05
N PHE A 343 26.59 -25.70 -0.51
CA PHE A 343 26.46 -25.90 0.93
C PHE A 343 27.82 -26.07 1.61
N LEU A 344 28.70 -26.89 1.08
CA LEU A 344 30.05 -27.09 1.63
C LEU A 344 30.87 -25.80 1.56
N GLY A 345 30.77 -25.03 0.46
CA GLY A 345 31.44 -23.76 0.24
C GLY A 345 30.77 -22.52 0.88
N ARG A 346 29.66 -22.68 1.62
CA ARG A 346 28.85 -21.57 2.15
C ARG A 346 29.64 -20.54 2.98
N GLY A 347 30.67 -20.99 3.69
CA GLY A 347 31.53 -20.11 4.48
C GLY A 347 32.35 -19.15 3.61
N LEU A 348 32.88 -19.62 2.49
CA LEU A 348 33.60 -18.81 1.52
C LEU A 348 32.67 -17.83 0.81
N LEU A 349 31.50 -18.33 0.38
CA LEU A 349 30.47 -17.50 -0.28
C LEU A 349 30.00 -16.37 0.63
N ARG A 350 29.69 -16.65 1.89
CA ARG A 350 29.30 -15.61 2.88
C ARG A 350 30.39 -14.57 3.09
N ARG A 351 31.66 -14.96 3.13
CA ARG A 351 32.81 -14.02 3.21
C ARG A 351 32.93 -13.17 1.94
N GLY A 352 32.74 -13.77 0.78
CA GLY A 352 32.72 -13.06 -0.50
C GLY A 352 31.62 -12.00 -0.54
N PHE A 353 30.42 -12.37 -0.17
CA PHE A 353 29.28 -11.45 -0.12
C PHE A 353 29.42 -10.33 0.93
N ALA A 354 30.10 -10.58 2.05
CA ALA A 354 30.37 -9.55 3.05
C ALA A 354 31.27 -8.43 2.52
N ARG A 355 32.04 -8.68 1.45
CA ARG A 355 32.88 -7.68 0.80
C ARG A 355 32.16 -6.86 -0.26
N THR A 356 30.95 -7.27 -0.69
CA THR A 356 30.17 -6.51 -1.67
C THR A 356 29.64 -5.23 -1.05
N SER A 357 29.78 -4.11 -1.78
CA SER A 357 29.36 -2.80 -1.29
C SER A 357 27.84 -2.74 -1.08
N PRO A 358 27.35 -2.28 0.09
CA PRO A 358 25.92 -2.05 0.31
C PRO A 358 25.31 -1.01 -0.65
N ARG A 359 26.15 -0.19 -1.31
CA ARG A 359 25.71 0.90 -2.19
C ARG A 359 24.91 0.43 -3.43
N LEU A 360 25.08 -0.82 -3.84
CA LEU A 360 24.34 -1.43 -4.96
C LEU A 360 23.05 -2.13 -4.53
N SER A 361 22.60 -1.94 -3.29
CA SER A 361 21.35 -2.52 -2.83
C SER A 361 20.14 -1.72 -3.33
N SER A 362 19.11 -2.42 -3.82
CA SER A 362 17.82 -1.82 -4.19
C SER A 362 17.14 -1.10 -3.01
N LEU A 363 17.40 -1.51 -1.76
CA LEU A 363 16.96 -0.80 -0.56
C LEU A 363 17.58 0.61 -0.49
N VAL A 364 18.90 0.73 -0.75
CA VAL A 364 19.59 2.03 -0.75
C VAL A 364 19.02 2.95 -1.85
N ALA A 365 18.73 2.39 -3.04
CA ALA A 365 18.10 3.14 -4.12
C ALA A 365 16.69 3.63 -3.74
N TYR A 366 15.91 2.78 -3.08
CA TYR A 366 14.59 3.12 -2.56
C TYR A 366 14.66 4.23 -1.51
N ASP A 367 15.54 4.09 -0.50
CA ASP A 367 15.73 5.10 0.54
C ASP A 367 16.19 6.44 -0.04
N ALA A 368 17.06 6.41 -1.06
CA ALA A 368 17.49 7.60 -1.77
C ALA A 368 16.33 8.28 -2.51
N ALA A 369 15.45 7.51 -3.14
CA ALA A 369 14.25 8.01 -3.81
C ALA A 369 13.27 8.64 -2.80
N ILE A 370 12.97 7.95 -1.70
CA ILE A 370 12.10 8.46 -0.63
C ILE A 370 12.67 9.74 -0.01
N ASN A 371 13.98 9.75 0.30
CA ASN A 371 14.65 10.95 0.80
C ASN A 371 14.66 12.08 -0.23
N GLY A 372 14.66 11.75 -1.52
CA GLY A 372 14.45 12.69 -2.63
C GLY A 372 13.09 13.34 -2.57
N VAL A 373 12.03 12.54 -2.41
CA VAL A 373 10.66 13.01 -2.24
C VAL A 373 10.52 13.91 -1.01
N TYR A 374 11.08 13.51 0.14
CA TYR A 374 11.08 14.35 1.34
C TYR A 374 11.80 15.68 1.13
N ARG A 375 12.95 15.67 0.45
CA ARG A 375 13.69 16.91 0.12
C ARG A 375 12.88 17.81 -0.81
N LEU A 376 12.21 17.23 -1.80
CA LEU A 376 11.32 17.96 -2.71
C LEU A 376 10.13 18.53 -1.94
N ALA A 377 9.45 17.71 -1.13
CA ALA A 377 8.32 18.13 -0.30
C ALA A 377 8.71 19.28 0.63
N ASN A 378 9.86 19.16 1.31
CA ASN A 378 10.36 20.23 2.18
C ASN A 378 10.66 21.52 1.41
N ARG A 379 11.24 21.42 0.20
CA ARG A 379 11.48 22.60 -0.65
C ARG A 379 10.16 23.26 -1.06
N VAL A 380 9.18 22.48 -1.52
CA VAL A 380 7.85 22.97 -1.90
C VAL A 380 7.16 23.59 -0.68
N THR A 381 7.18 22.92 0.46
CA THR A 381 6.60 23.44 1.71
C THR A 381 7.26 24.74 2.14
N THR A 382 8.60 24.81 2.11
CA THR A 382 9.32 26.05 2.46
C THR A 382 9.02 27.18 1.48
N LEU A 383 8.87 26.85 0.21
CA LEU A 383 8.54 27.85 -0.85
C LEU A 383 7.12 28.38 -0.68
N ILE A 384 6.16 27.50 -0.38
CA ILE A 384 4.74 27.84 -0.30
C ILE A 384 4.37 28.34 1.11
N GLN A 385 4.88 27.72 2.16
CA GLN A 385 4.50 27.95 3.57
C GLN A 385 5.59 28.61 4.41
N GLY A 386 6.79 28.82 3.88
CA GLY A 386 7.91 29.47 4.58
C GLY A 386 7.73 30.98 4.81
N SER A 387 6.65 31.57 4.31
CA SER A 387 6.33 32.99 4.47
C SER A 387 5.40 33.21 5.69
N PRO A 388 5.29 34.45 6.21
CA PRO A 388 4.28 34.80 7.19
C PRO A 388 2.86 34.46 6.74
N MET A 389 1.94 34.27 7.68
CA MET A 389 0.56 33.80 7.42
C MET A 389 -0.20 34.67 6.40
N ALA A 390 0.03 35.97 6.39
CA ALA A 390 -0.68 36.89 5.49
C ALA A 390 -0.40 36.65 3.99
N PRO A 391 0.86 36.47 3.52
CA PRO A 391 1.13 36.03 2.14
C PRO A 391 0.52 34.65 1.80
N GLN A 392 0.56 33.69 2.73
CA GLN A 392 -0.04 32.36 2.50
C GLN A 392 -1.54 32.47 2.25
N LEU A 393 -2.25 33.23 3.09
CA LEU A 393 -3.67 33.51 2.92
C LEU A 393 -3.97 34.17 1.57
N SER A 394 -3.13 35.13 1.16
CA SER A 394 -3.28 35.79 -0.15
C SER A 394 -3.12 34.80 -1.32
N VAL A 395 -2.18 33.86 -1.25
CA VAL A 395 -1.99 32.81 -2.27
C VAL A 395 -3.20 31.88 -2.30
N THR A 396 -3.71 31.46 -1.14
CA THR A 396 -4.90 30.60 -1.06
C THR A 396 -6.13 31.28 -1.68
N LEU A 397 -6.36 32.54 -1.36
CA LEU A 397 -7.47 33.32 -1.93
C LEU A 397 -7.32 33.53 -3.43
N LEU A 398 -6.10 33.84 -3.91
CA LEU A 398 -5.85 33.96 -5.35
C LEU A 398 -6.02 32.64 -6.09
N ALA A 399 -5.65 31.51 -5.49
CA ALA A 399 -5.93 30.19 -6.07
C ALA A 399 -7.45 29.96 -6.17
N GLY A 400 -8.23 30.34 -5.16
CA GLY A 400 -9.69 30.31 -5.22
C GLY A 400 -10.25 31.20 -6.35
N VAL A 401 -9.73 32.43 -6.47
CA VAL A 401 -10.09 33.33 -7.57
C VAL A 401 -9.76 32.71 -8.93
N ALA A 402 -8.59 32.07 -9.08
CA ALA A 402 -8.21 31.42 -10.33
C ALA A 402 -9.15 30.27 -10.72
N VAL A 403 -9.56 29.44 -9.75
CA VAL A 403 -10.54 28.35 -9.97
C VAL A 403 -11.90 28.92 -10.37
N MET A 404 -12.39 29.93 -9.66
CA MET A 404 -13.66 30.59 -9.98
C MET A 404 -13.61 31.26 -11.35
N ALA A 405 -12.52 31.95 -11.68
CA ALA A 405 -12.31 32.55 -13.00
C ALA A 405 -12.28 31.49 -14.11
N TYR A 406 -11.55 30.38 -13.88
CA TYR A 406 -11.55 29.26 -14.82
C TYR A 406 -12.97 28.72 -15.06
N ALA A 407 -13.73 28.48 -14.00
CA ALA A 407 -15.11 28.01 -14.11
C ALA A 407 -15.99 28.99 -14.91
N LEU A 408 -15.86 30.29 -14.66
CA LEU A 408 -16.67 31.30 -15.38
C LEU A 408 -16.29 31.47 -16.86
N PHE A 409 -14.99 31.41 -17.21
CA PHE A 409 -14.55 31.68 -18.57
C PHE A 409 -14.48 30.44 -19.48
N PHE A 410 -14.31 29.24 -18.89
CA PHE A 410 -14.15 28.01 -19.68
C PHE A 410 -15.35 27.06 -19.61
N THR A 411 -16.35 27.34 -18.75
CA THR A 411 -17.66 26.69 -18.84
C THR A 411 -18.59 27.58 -19.67
N ASN A 412 -19.40 26.99 -20.56
CA ASN A 412 -20.37 27.67 -21.38
C ASN A 412 -21.54 28.26 -20.55
N ALA A 413 -21.21 29.08 -19.55
CA ALA A 413 -22.21 29.75 -18.73
C ALA A 413 -22.92 30.80 -19.58
N GLN A 414 -24.20 30.63 -19.84
CA GLN A 414 -25.01 31.62 -20.56
C GLN A 414 -25.20 32.89 -19.71
N THR A 415 -24.39 33.90 -19.94
CA THR A 415 -24.43 35.17 -19.21
C THR A 415 -25.51 36.13 -19.74
N SER A 416 -26.23 35.79 -20.79
CA SER A 416 -27.21 36.67 -21.48
C SER A 416 -28.53 36.88 -20.73
N VAL A 417 -28.82 36.12 -19.67
CA VAL A 417 -30.10 36.18 -18.93
C VAL A 417 -30.03 37.10 -17.69
N LEU A 418 -28.88 37.72 -17.44
CA LEU A 418 -28.53 38.37 -16.17
C LEU A 418 -29.37 39.58 -15.80
N LEU A 419 -29.99 40.26 -16.75
CA LEU A 419 -30.66 41.55 -16.49
C LEU A 419 -32.19 41.46 -16.38
N ASP A 420 -32.79 40.43 -16.97
CA ASP A 420 -34.27 40.31 -16.99
C ASP A 420 -34.86 39.59 -15.77
N SER A 421 -34.04 38.97 -14.95
CA SER A 421 -34.46 38.17 -13.78
C SER A 421 -34.19 38.82 -12.42
N LEU A 422 -33.71 40.07 -12.40
CA LEU A 422 -33.43 40.78 -11.16
C LEU A 422 -34.71 41.38 -10.56
N GLU A 423 -35.22 40.73 -9.50
CA GLU A 423 -36.28 41.29 -8.69
C GLU A 423 -35.72 42.42 -7.81
N ILE A 424 -36.50 43.49 -7.61
CA ILE A 424 -36.11 44.58 -6.71
C ILE A 424 -36.26 44.08 -5.27
N PRO A 425 -35.17 44.12 -4.46
CA PRO A 425 -35.25 43.61 -3.08
C PRO A 425 -36.30 44.36 -2.24
N SER A 426 -36.96 43.65 -1.37
CA SER A 426 -37.93 44.21 -0.40
C SER A 426 -37.22 45.09 0.65
N ILE A 427 -37.98 45.93 1.34
CA ILE A 427 -37.42 46.82 2.39
C ILE A 427 -36.68 46.04 3.48
N PRO A 428 -37.18 44.90 4.01
CA PRO A 428 -36.43 44.09 4.99
C PRO A 428 -35.08 43.60 4.44
N GLU A 429 -35.00 43.13 3.19
CA GLU A 429 -33.76 42.67 2.57
C GLU A 429 -32.73 43.79 2.45
N TRP A 430 -33.15 45.00 2.08
CA TRP A 430 -32.28 46.17 2.05
C TRP A 430 -31.73 46.51 3.43
N LEU A 431 -32.55 46.46 4.48
CA LEU A 431 -32.12 46.74 5.86
C LEU A 431 -31.07 45.72 6.31
N ILE A 432 -31.27 44.43 6.04
CA ILE A 432 -30.33 43.36 6.38
C ILE A 432 -29.01 43.56 5.59
N PHE A 433 -29.09 43.89 4.30
CA PHE A 433 -27.91 44.14 3.47
C PHE A 433 -27.07 45.32 3.97
N VAL A 434 -27.73 46.45 4.34
CA VAL A 434 -27.04 47.60 4.92
C VAL A 434 -26.39 47.25 6.27
N LEU A 435 -27.05 46.46 7.09
CA LEU A 435 -26.51 45.98 8.36
C LEU A 435 -25.28 45.08 8.14
N ALA A 436 -25.32 44.18 7.14
CA ALA A 436 -24.19 43.35 6.78
C ALA A 436 -22.97 44.16 6.35
N ILE A 437 -23.17 45.16 5.48
CA ILE A 437 -22.10 46.08 5.02
C ILE A 437 -21.54 46.86 6.23
N PHE A 438 -22.40 47.39 7.08
CA PHE A 438 -21.98 48.13 8.28
C PHE A 438 -21.14 47.23 9.20
N GLY A 439 -21.60 46.01 9.45
CA GLY A 439 -20.86 45.00 10.23
C GLY A 439 -19.50 44.66 9.61
N ALA A 440 -19.42 44.43 8.31
CA ALA A 440 -18.19 44.13 7.61
C ALA A 440 -17.17 45.29 7.68
N ILE A 441 -17.64 46.55 7.42
CA ILE A 441 -16.77 47.73 7.51
C ILE A 441 -16.28 47.92 8.94
N THR A 442 -17.15 47.74 9.93
CA THR A 442 -16.80 47.87 11.34
C THR A 442 -15.77 46.82 11.77
N THR A 443 -15.90 45.58 11.29
CA THR A 443 -14.94 44.49 11.51
C THR A 443 -13.54 44.86 11.00
N VAL A 444 -13.45 45.39 9.78
CA VAL A 444 -12.17 45.77 9.17
C VAL A 444 -11.54 47.00 9.84
N ARG A 445 -12.36 47.94 10.31
CA ARG A 445 -11.91 49.17 10.97
C ARG A 445 -11.72 49.06 12.47
N ALA A 446 -12.07 47.95 13.08
CA ALA A 446 -11.99 47.74 14.51
C ALA A 446 -10.55 47.90 15.03
N ARG A 447 -10.39 48.71 16.08
CA ARG A 447 -9.08 48.96 16.72
C ARG A 447 -8.66 47.85 17.68
N SER A 448 -9.58 47.04 18.12
CA SER A 448 -9.32 45.90 19.02
C SER A 448 -9.83 44.60 18.42
N ARG A 449 -9.15 43.48 18.73
CA ARG A 449 -9.59 42.15 18.30
C ARG A 449 -10.98 41.81 18.82
N LEU A 450 -11.30 42.21 20.07
CA LEU A 450 -12.61 41.98 20.65
C LEU A 450 -13.70 42.71 19.87
N SER A 451 -13.46 43.99 19.52
CA SER A 451 -14.42 44.78 18.72
C SER A 451 -14.60 44.18 17.32
N ALA A 452 -13.51 43.65 16.72
CA ALA A 452 -13.59 42.97 15.41
C ALA A 452 -14.43 41.69 15.49
N ILE A 453 -14.28 40.88 16.56
CA ILE A 453 -15.04 39.64 16.76
C ILE A 453 -16.52 39.94 16.95
N ILE A 454 -16.86 40.97 17.77
CA ILE A 454 -18.26 41.38 17.98
C ILE A 454 -18.89 41.89 16.68
N ALA A 455 -18.15 42.71 15.92
CA ALA A 455 -18.64 43.22 14.63
C ALA A 455 -18.80 42.09 13.59
N LEU A 456 -17.92 41.09 13.62
CA LEU A 456 -18.04 39.87 12.77
C LEU A 456 -19.31 39.08 13.16
N GLY A 457 -19.61 38.96 14.44
CA GLY A 457 -20.84 38.33 14.92
C GLY A 457 -22.10 39.02 14.41
N VAL A 458 -22.08 40.37 14.25
CA VAL A 458 -23.19 41.10 13.60
C VAL A 458 -23.37 40.63 12.15
N VAL A 459 -22.28 40.41 11.41
CA VAL A 459 -22.36 39.86 10.02
C VAL A 459 -22.98 38.48 10.04
N GLY A 460 -22.58 37.59 10.95
CA GLY A 460 -23.16 36.23 11.08
C GLY A 460 -24.67 36.27 11.42
N VAL A 461 -25.09 37.18 12.28
CA VAL A 461 -26.54 37.40 12.58
C VAL A 461 -27.27 37.90 11.32
N THR A 462 -26.68 38.76 10.50
CA THR A 462 -27.34 39.20 9.24
C THR A 462 -27.51 38.06 8.26
N VAL A 463 -26.55 37.11 8.16
CA VAL A 463 -26.72 35.87 7.36
C VAL A 463 -27.89 35.03 7.89
N THR A 464 -28.02 34.92 9.23
CA THR A 464 -29.16 34.22 9.83
C THR A 464 -30.49 34.90 9.45
N LEU A 465 -30.57 36.23 9.47
CA LEU A 465 -31.76 36.97 9.07
C LEU A 465 -32.10 36.76 7.57
N PHE A 466 -31.13 36.66 6.67
CA PHE A 466 -31.36 36.29 5.28
C PHE A 466 -32.01 34.92 5.18
N PHE A 467 -31.52 33.91 5.92
CA PHE A 467 -32.13 32.59 5.92
C PHE A 467 -33.59 32.62 6.41
N VAL A 468 -33.91 33.46 7.38
CA VAL A 468 -35.30 33.63 7.83
C VAL A 468 -36.16 34.22 6.72
N VAL A 469 -35.70 35.31 6.09
CA VAL A 469 -36.46 36.00 5.03
C VAL A 469 -36.67 35.12 3.81
N PHE A 470 -35.68 34.31 3.44
CA PHE A 470 -35.79 33.40 2.31
C PHE A 470 -36.44 32.04 2.67
N GLY A 471 -37.07 31.90 3.83
CA GLY A 471 -37.87 30.73 4.19
C GLY A 471 -37.06 29.49 4.51
N ALA A 472 -35.81 29.65 5.00
CA ALA A 472 -34.94 28.55 5.41
C ALA A 472 -34.73 28.51 6.95
N PRO A 473 -35.77 28.21 7.76
CA PRO A 473 -35.71 28.30 9.22
C PRO A 473 -34.71 27.35 9.86
N ASP A 474 -34.52 26.14 9.30
CA ASP A 474 -33.54 25.16 9.82
C ASP A 474 -32.11 25.68 9.68
N LEU A 475 -31.77 26.28 8.52
CA LEU A 475 -30.48 26.91 8.30
C LEU A 475 -30.29 28.12 9.20
N ALA A 476 -31.32 28.93 9.40
CA ALA A 476 -31.29 30.09 10.27
C ALA A 476 -30.97 29.68 11.73
N LEU A 477 -31.61 28.62 12.22
CA LEU A 477 -31.40 28.12 13.59
C LEU A 477 -29.96 27.59 13.77
N THR A 478 -29.48 26.77 12.83
CA THR A 478 -28.13 26.21 12.89
C THR A 478 -27.07 27.29 12.74
N GLN A 479 -27.24 28.25 11.82
CA GLN A 479 -26.34 29.40 11.67
C GLN A 479 -26.25 30.23 12.96
N LEU A 480 -27.39 30.53 13.60
CA LEU A 480 -27.41 31.29 14.83
C LEU A 480 -26.64 30.57 15.95
N LEU A 481 -26.87 29.29 16.13
CA LEU A 481 -26.17 28.47 17.14
C LEU A 481 -24.67 28.42 16.91
N ILE A 482 -24.23 28.18 15.68
CA ILE A 482 -22.81 28.15 15.32
C ILE A 482 -22.17 29.54 15.50
N GLU A 483 -22.83 30.58 15.08
CA GLU A 483 -22.32 31.96 15.22
C GLU A 483 -22.08 32.33 16.67
N VAL A 484 -23.07 32.09 17.54
CA VAL A 484 -22.95 32.37 18.99
C VAL A 484 -21.80 31.56 19.59
N LEU A 485 -21.70 30.24 19.24
CA LEU A 485 -20.62 29.39 19.72
C LEU A 485 -19.26 29.88 19.22
N THR A 486 -19.16 30.27 17.96
CA THR A 486 -17.91 30.75 17.33
C THR A 486 -17.45 32.06 17.99
N VAL A 487 -18.36 33.01 18.20
CA VAL A 487 -18.04 34.27 18.88
C VAL A 487 -17.55 34.01 20.30
N ILE A 488 -18.23 33.14 21.07
CA ILE A 488 -17.80 32.79 22.44
C ILE A 488 -16.41 32.16 22.42
N LEU A 489 -16.17 31.18 21.53
CA LEU A 489 -14.87 30.51 21.42
C LEU A 489 -13.75 31.48 21.02
N LEU A 490 -14.00 32.35 20.04
CA LEU A 490 -13.03 33.37 19.63
C LEU A 490 -12.71 34.34 20.76
N VAL A 491 -13.73 34.84 21.49
CA VAL A 491 -13.52 35.70 22.64
C VAL A 491 -12.66 34.99 23.69
N LEU A 492 -12.96 33.74 24.04
CA LEU A 492 -12.19 32.95 25.01
C LEU A 492 -10.73 32.73 24.58
N VAL A 493 -10.50 32.42 23.29
CA VAL A 493 -9.16 32.23 22.75
C VAL A 493 -8.37 33.54 22.78
N PHE A 494 -8.94 34.61 22.22
CA PHE A 494 -8.24 35.89 22.12
C PHE A 494 -8.07 36.61 23.45
N PHE A 495 -8.89 36.33 24.46
CA PHE A 495 -8.67 36.83 25.81
C PHE A 495 -7.35 36.32 26.42
N ARG A 496 -6.87 35.15 25.99
CA ARG A 496 -5.59 34.57 26.45
C ARG A 496 -4.38 34.91 25.57
N VAL A 497 -4.59 35.49 24.39
CA VAL A 497 -3.53 35.87 23.45
C VAL A 497 -3.11 37.31 23.72
N ARG A 498 -1.82 37.54 23.92
CA ARG A 498 -1.28 38.89 24.14
C ARG A 498 -1.69 39.83 23.00
N PRO A 499 -2.07 41.09 23.32
CA PRO A 499 -2.25 42.10 22.29
C PRO A 499 -0.95 42.23 21.49
N ASP A 500 -1.04 42.10 20.16
CA ASP A 500 0.11 42.33 19.31
C ASP A 500 0.32 43.86 19.20
N PRO A 501 1.52 44.38 19.44
CA PRO A 501 1.78 45.77 19.22
C PRO A 501 1.70 46.07 17.73
N GLN A 502 0.68 46.81 17.34
CA GLN A 502 0.49 47.46 16.04
C GLN A 502 0.70 46.52 14.81
N LEU A 503 -0.40 46.25 14.12
CA LEU A 503 -0.37 45.89 12.69
C LEU A 503 0.34 47.03 11.95
N ALA A 504 1.67 46.95 11.83
CA ALA A 504 2.44 47.88 11.05
C ALA A 504 1.88 47.85 9.62
N SER A 505 1.49 49.01 9.12
CA SER A 505 1.14 49.21 7.73
C SER A 505 2.39 48.84 6.89
N ASP A 506 2.45 47.61 6.44
CA ASP A 506 3.44 47.21 5.44
C ASP A 506 2.90 47.70 4.07
N GLY A 507 3.76 48.17 3.16
CA GLY A 507 3.38 48.70 1.84
C GLY A 507 2.61 47.71 0.92
N ARG A 508 2.09 46.59 1.48
CA ARG A 508 1.32 45.55 0.78
C ARG A 508 -0.20 45.75 0.88
N THR A 509 -0.66 46.84 1.48
CA THR A 509 -2.10 47.15 1.60
C THR A 509 -2.83 47.16 0.24
N PRO A 510 -2.30 47.79 -0.85
CA PRO A 510 -3.01 47.77 -2.14
C PRO A 510 -3.13 46.38 -2.74
N PHE A 511 -2.13 45.52 -2.56
CA PHE A 511 -2.22 44.13 -3.02
C PHE A 511 -3.28 43.34 -2.24
N ARG A 512 -3.38 43.52 -0.92
CA ARG A 512 -4.43 42.89 -0.10
C ARG A 512 -5.82 43.34 -0.47
N LEU A 513 -5.99 44.63 -0.79
CA LEU A 513 -7.24 45.18 -1.29
C LEU A 513 -7.62 44.59 -2.65
N PHE A 514 -6.65 44.42 -3.55
CA PHE A 514 -6.86 43.75 -4.83
C PHE A 514 -7.34 42.29 -4.63
N VAL A 515 -6.67 41.52 -3.78
CA VAL A 515 -7.05 40.13 -3.47
C VAL A 515 -8.46 40.06 -2.88
N ALA A 516 -8.78 40.95 -1.95
CA ALA A 516 -10.11 40.99 -1.33
C ALA A 516 -11.21 41.35 -2.36
N PHE A 517 -10.95 42.35 -3.21
CA PHE A 517 -11.89 42.75 -4.25
C PHE A 517 -12.08 41.64 -5.31
N ALA A 518 -10.99 41.02 -5.76
CA ALA A 518 -11.04 39.91 -6.72
C ALA A 518 -11.86 38.73 -6.15
N MET A 519 -11.62 38.36 -4.90
CA MET A 519 -12.37 37.28 -4.24
C MET A 519 -13.86 37.61 -4.12
N GLY A 520 -14.19 38.83 -3.72
CA GLY A 520 -15.58 39.30 -3.66
C GLY A 520 -16.27 39.30 -5.04
N PHE A 521 -15.60 39.85 -6.05
CA PHE A 521 -16.12 39.92 -7.42
C PHE A 521 -16.37 38.55 -8.03
N PHE A 522 -15.36 37.66 -8.02
CA PHE A 522 -15.51 36.34 -8.59
C PHE A 522 -16.46 35.46 -7.79
N GLY A 523 -16.49 35.60 -6.45
CA GLY A 523 -17.47 34.93 -5.61
C GLY A 523 -18.90 35.33 -5.97
N PHE A 524 -19.16 36.63 -6.08
CA PHE A 524 -20.46 37.16 -6.52
C PHE A 524 -20.82 36.63 -7.92
N ALA A 525 -19.89 36.71 -8.88
CA ALA A 525 -20.12 36.26 -10.24
C ALA A 525 -20.47 34.76 -10.33
N VAL A 526 -19.78 33.90 -9.56
CA VAL A 526 -20.08 32.46 -9.49
C VAL A 526 -21.48 32.22 -8.94
N VAL A 527 -21.87 32.91 -7.87
CA VAL A 527 -23.22 32.78 -7.29
C VAL A 527 -24.29 33.20 -8.30
N MET A 528 -24.09 34.32 -8.98
CA MET A 528 -25.01 34.82 -9.99
C MET A 528 -25.14 33.85 -11.17
N VAL A 529 -24.03 33.37 -11.71
CA VAL A 529 -24.04 32.40 -12.83
C VAL A 529 -24.69 31.08 -12.39
N ASN A 530 -24.41 30.58 -11.20
CA ASN A 530 -25.04 29.36 -10.69
C ASN A 530 -26.54 29.49 -10.53
N HIS A 531 -27.02 30.66 -10.11
CA HIS A 531 -28.46 30.93 -10.00
C HIS A 531 -29.14 30.95 -11.38
N LEU A 532 -28.45 31.46 -12.40
CA LEU A 532 -28.99 31.61 -13.76
C LEU A 532 -28.81 30.38 -14.65
N SER A 533 -27.85 29.53 -14.37
CA SER A 533 -27.53 28.31 -15.15
C SER A 533 -28.09 27.05 -14.50
N GLN A 534 -29.42 26.96 -14.34
CA GLN A 534 -30.03 25.70 -13.93
C GLN A 534 -29.90 24.66 -15.06
N VAL A 535 -28.99 23.72 -14.88
CA VAL A 535 -28.74 22.64 -15.83
C VAL A 535 -29.57 21.41 -15.42
N GLY A 536 -30.68 21.19 -16.11
CA GLY A 536 -31.56 20.04 -15.92
C GLY A 536 -32.78 20.30 -15.02
N GLU A 537 -33.64 19.30 -14.91
CA GLU A 537 -34.82 19.32 -14.04
C GLU A 537 -34.39 19.26 -12.57
N SER A 538 -35.07 20.03 -11.71
CA SER A 538 -34.82 20.01 -10.28
C SER A 538 -35.17 18.65 -9.67
N ILE A 539 -34.31 18.10 -8.84
CA ILE A 539 -34.57 16.88 -8.06
C ILE A 539 -35.43 17.14 -6.81
N SER A 540 -35.73 18.44 -6.52
CA SER A 540 -36.51 18.82 -5.34
C SER A 540 -37.90 18.18 -5.28
N PRO A 541 -38.67 18.01 -6.39
CA PRO A 541 -39.96 17.33 -6.34
C PRO A 541 -39.88 15.93 -5.74
N TYR A 542 -38.85 15.16 -6.07
CA TYR A 542 -38.66 13.83 -5.50
C TYR A 542 -38.58 13.85 -3.96
N PHE A 543 -37.82 14.80 -3.40
CA PHE A 543 -37.69 14.90 -1.95
C PHE A 543 -38.97 15.39 -1.28
N ILE A 544 -39.69 16.33 -1.91
CA ILE A 544 -40.96 16.86 -1.39
C ILE A 544 -42.01 15.77 -1.31
N GLU A 545 -42.16 14.97 -2.37
CA GLU A 545 -43.16 13.90 -2.46
C GLU A 545 -42.82 12.72 -1.54
N ASN A 546 -41.54 12.40 -1.36
CA ASN A 546 -41.13 11.18 -0.68
C ASN A 546 -40.69 11.39 0.79
N SER A 547 -40.52 12.63 1.25
CA SER A 547 -40.08 12.86 2.62
C SER A 547 -41.08 12.31 3.67
N LEU A 548 -42.38 12.49 3.49
CA LEU A 548 -43.37 11.97 4.40
C LEU A 548 -43.67 10.49 4.15
N SER A 549 -43.80 10.08 2.89
CA SER A 549 -44.19 8.74 2.50
C SER A 549 -43.09 7.70 2.79
N ILE A 550 -41.85 7.97 2.41
CA ILE A 550 -40.68 7.09 2.57
C ILE A 550 -39.93 7.43 3.84
N GLY A 551 -39.51 8.67 4.00
CA GLY A 551 -38.66 9.14 5.11
C GLY A 551 -39.39 9.37 6.42
N LYS A 552 -40.75 9.23 6.43
CA LYS A 552 -41.60 9.35 7.62
C LYS A 552 -41.48 10.65 8.39
N GLY A 553 -40.97 11.70 7.78
CA GLY A 553 -40.77 13.02 8.38
C GLY A 553 -41.40 14.14 7.57
N ALA A 554 -42.05 15.10 8.24
CA ALA A 554 -42.66 16.25 7.61
C ALA A 554 -41.65 17.35 7.23
N ASN A 555 -40.47 17.37 7.85
CA ASN A 555 -39.39 18.31 7.52
C ASN A 555 -38.48 17.68 6.46
N VAL A 556 -38.60 18.16 5.22
CA VAL A 556 -37.86 17.64 4.05
C VAL A 556 -36.37 17.73 4.25
N VAL A 557 -35.86 18.85 4.81
CA VAL A 557 -34.43 19.08 5.03
C VAL A 557 -33.86 18.04 6.01
N ASN A 558 -34.54 17.85 7.15
CA ASN A 558 -34.10 16.86 8.13
C ASN A 558 -34.17 15.44 7.58
N VAL A 559 -35.18 15.08 6.79
CA VAL A 559 -35.29 13.76 6.15
C VAL A 559 -34.14 13.52 5.19
N ILE A 560 -33.74 14.51 4.40
CA ILE A 560 -32.57 14.40 3.52
C ILE A 560 -31.31 14.14 4.34
N LEU A 561 -31.06 14.91 5.38
CA LEU A 561 -29.84 14.85 6.19
C LEU A 561 -29.73 13.56 7.02
N VAL A 562 -30.85 13.03 7.52
CA VAL A 562 -30.83 11.92 8.49
C VAL A 562 -31.08 10.57 7.85
N ASP A 563 -31.88 10.51 6.78
CA ASP A 563 -32.32 9.27 6.14
C ASP A 563 -31.80 9.14 4.71
N ILE A 564 -32.28 9.96 3.78
CA ILE A 564 -31.99 9.79 2.34
C ILE A 564 -30.49 9.94 2.03
N ARG A 565 -29.83 10.89 2.68
CA ARG A 565 -28.39 11.15 2.57
C ARG A 565 -27.66 11.04 3.92
N GLY A 566 -28.15 10.19 4.81
CA GLY A 566 -27.59 10.01 6.15
C GLY A 566 -26.11 9.65 6.18
N TYR A 567 -25.56 9.07 5.12
CA TYR A 567 -24.10 8.82 5.00
C TYR A 567 -23.28 10.09 4.98
N ASP A 568 -23.77 11.20 4.41
CA ASP A 568 -23.07 12.50 4.42
C ASP A 568 -22.92 12.99 5.86
N THR A 569 -24.00 12.97 6.62
CA THR A 569 -24.01 13.36 8.04
C THR A 569 -23.15 12.44 8.91
N MET A 570 -23.15 11.13 8.64
CA MET A 570 -22.25 10.19 9.31
C MET A 570 -20.76 10.47 8.99
N GLY A 571 -20.46 10.85 7.76
CA GLY A 571 -19.13 11.30 7.36
C GLY A 571 -18.69 12.56 8.12
N GLU A 572 -19.57 13.56 8.21
CA GLU A 572 -19.33 14.81 8.94
C GLU A 572 -19.06 14.56 10.44
N ILE A 573 -19.89 13.73 11.10
CA ILE A 573 -19.70 13.35 12.51
C ILE A 573 -18.35 12.62 12.69
N THR A 574 -17.98 11.77 11.76
CA THR A 574 -16.70 11.06 11.78
C THR A 574 -15.53 12.03 11.67
N VAL A 575 -15.57 13.00 10.76
CA VAL A 575 -14.54 14.03 10.62
C VAL A 575 -14.42 14.89 11.89
N LEU A 576 -15.54 15.30 12.47
CA LEU A 576 -15.56 16.05 13.75
C LEU A 576 -14.97 15.21 14.89
N SER A 577 -15.27 13.94 14.96
CA SER A 577 -14.71 13.01 15.95
C SER A 577 -13.20 12.87 15.81
N VAL A 578 -12.70 12.74 14.58
CA VAL A 578 -11.27 12.68 14.29
C VAL A 578 -10.58 14.00 14.65
N ALA A 579 -11.20 15.14 14.33
CA ALA A 579 -10.68 16.46 14.69
C ALA A 579 -10.61 16.63 16.21
N ALA A 580 -11.65 16.21 16.94
CA ALA A 580 -11.67 16.25 18.42
C ALA A 580 -10.60 15.36 19.03
N LEU A 581 -10.41 14.14 18.51
CA LEU A 581 -9.33 13.23 18.93
C LEU A 581 -7.94 13.80 18.64
N GLY A 582 -7.76 14.41 17.47
CA GLY A 582 -6.53 15.12 17.11
C GLY A 582 -6.22 16.27 18.05
N GLY A 583 -7.22 17.11 18.34
CA GLY A 583 -7.12 18.19 19.33
C GLY A 583 -6.79 17.67 20.73
N TYR A 584 -7.45 16.62 21.17
CA TYR A 584 -7.17 15.97 22.46
C TYR A 584 -5.74 15.41 22.54
N ALA A 585 -5.27 14.72 21.48
CA ALA A 585 -3.91 14.20 21.41
C ALA A 585 -2.86 15.30 21.46
N LEU A 586 -3.08 16.42 20.74
CA LEU A 586 -2.21 17.59 20.80
C LEU A 586 -2.15 18.21 22.20
N LEU A 587 -3.29 18.34 22.87
CA LEU A 587 -3.35 18.90 24.23
C LEU A 587 -2.65 18.00 25.27
N ARG A 588 -2.64 16.69 25.07
CA ARG A 588 -1.94 15.71 25.92
C ARG A 588 -0.49 15.47 25.53
N SER A 589 0.00 16.03 24.44
CA SER A 589 1.37 15.84 23.98
C SER A 589 2.38 16.21 25.07
N PRO A 590 3.36 15.32 25.41
CA PRO A 590 4.42 15.59 26.38
C PRO A 590 5.23 16.84 26.02
N GLN A 591 5.37 17.16 24.74
CA GLN A 591 6.06 18.34 24.24
C GLN A 591 5.35 19.65 24.66
N LEU A 592 4.03 19.67 24.61
CA LEU A 592 3.23 20.80 25.08
C LEU A 592 3.29 20.96 26.60
N HIS A 593 3.35 19.87 27.35
CA HIS A 593 3.55 19.89 28.80
C HIS A 593 4.94 20.45 29.17
N ALA A 594 5.99 20.01 28.50
CA ALA A 594 7.35 20.53 28.67
C ALA A 594 7.45 22.01 28.30
N LEU A 595 6.79 22.43 27.21
CA LEU A 595 6.73 23.84 26.82
C LEU A 595 5.96 24.70 27.87
N ARG A 596 4.83 24.21 28.37
CA ARG A 596 4.08 24.88 29.48
C ARG A 596 4.93 24.98 30.72
N GLN A 597 5.67 23.95 31.11
CA GLN A 597 6.56 24.02 32.29
C GLN A 597 7.67 25.06 32.09
N ARG A 598 8.30 25.13 30.91
CA ARG A 598 9.30 26.14 30.57
C ARG A 598 8.75 27.57 30.61
N ILE A 599 7.55 27.79 30.06
CA ILE A 599 6.87 29.08 30.08
C ILE A 599 6.51 29.49 31.53
N ASN A 600 6.03 28.54 32.33
CA ASN A 600 5.68 28.82 33.74
C ASN A 600 6.92 29.05 34.61
N ALA A 601 8.03 28.34 34.35
CA ALA A 601 9.31 28.61 35.03
C ALA A 601 9.87 29.99 34.67
N ALA A 602 9.82 30.38 33.41
CA ALA A 602 10.24 31.70 32.94
C ALA A 602 9.35 32.84 33.57
N ARG A 603 8.05 32.60 33.75
CA ARG A 603 7.13 33.55 34.41
C ARG A 603 7.40 33.70 35.90
N ARG A 604 7.97 32.68 36.55
CA ARG A 604 8.29 32.72 37.98
C ARG A 604 9.69 33.28 38.29
N GLY A 605 10.44 33.75 37.28
CA GLY A 605 11.79 34.28 37.46
C GLY A 605 12.83 33.24 37.91
N GLN A 606 12.52 31.95 37.82
CA GLN A 606 13.45 30.88 38.12
C GLN A 606 14.31 30.63 36.88
N GLN A 607 15.63 30.78 36.99
CA GLN A 607 16.56 30.35 35.96
C GLN A 607 16.29 28.86 35.64
N PRO A 608 16.32 28.46 34.36
CA PRO A 608 16.14 27.05 34.02
C PRO A 608 17.25 26.26 34.69
N ALA A 609 16.89 25.35 35.58
CA ALA A 609 17.79 24.33 36.08
C ALA A 609 18.45 23.66 34.87
N GLN A 610 19.79 23.62 34.90
CA GLN A 610 20.59 22.97 33.88
C GLN A 610 19.95 21.63 33.52
N ALA A 611 19.72 21.42 32.23
CA ALA A 611 19.23 20.17 31.69
C ALA A 611 20.14 19.04 32.17
N GLN A 612 19.69 18.23 33.11
CA GLN A 612 20.27 16.93 33.35
C GLN A 612 20.26 16.20 32.01
N LYS A 613 21.46 15.91 31.50
CA LYS A 613 21.67 14.96 30.42
C LYS A 613 20.87 13.70 30.75
N ILE A 614 19.80 13.49 30.02
CA ILE A 614 19.20 12.16 29.95
C ILE A 614 20.16 11.35 29.13
N GLU A 615 21.06 10.64 29.81
CA GLU A 615 21.77 9.53 29.22
C GLU A 615 20.72 8.55 28.70
N GLY A 616 20.73 8.33 27.41
CA GLY A 616 19.94 7.31 26.77
C GLY A 616 20.31 5.94 27.36
N PRO A 617 19.37 4.99 27.44
CA PRO A 617 19.69 3.64 27.86
C PRO A 617 20.77 3.09 26.94
N GLY A 618 21.89 2.71 27.58
CA GLY A 618 23.01 2.11 26.91
C GLY A 618 22.59 0.87 26.12
N HIS A 619 23.11 0.76 24.95
CA HIS A 619 23.16 -0.48 24.22
C HIS A 619 24.11 -1.43 24.95
N ASP A 620 23.56 -2.41 25.66
CA ASP A 620 24.16 -3.70 25.95
C ASP A 620 23.43 -4.82 25.20
#